data_aa7c7aeeb9c62ab9c113661372e5ac0a
#
_entry.id   aa7c7aeeb9c62ab9c113661372e5ac0a
#
_cell.length_a   1.000
_cell.length_b   1.000
_cell.length_c   1.000
_cell.angle_alpha   90.00
_cell.angle_beta   90.00
_cell.angle_gamma   90.00
#
_symmetry.space_group_name_H-M   'P 1'
#
loop_
_entity.id
_entity.type
_entity.pdbx_description
1 polymer ?
#
loop_
_entity_poly.entity_id
_entity_poly.type
_entity_poly.pdbx_seq_one_letter_code
_entity_poly.pdbx_strand_id
1 'polypeptide(L)'
;VHIDQALKTPQFYFLWIVLCFNVTAGIGVIGVAKTMMIEIFEPSLPSIVTAGFAGTYVLMISVFNMVGRIFWASMSDFIGRKTTYFIFFSLGILLYLSIPFTAKAMSVDPIVTYLILFYAASMVIFTMYGGGFATIPAYLADIFGTRYVGGIHGRLLTAWSTAGVLGPVAITQLRQNSVDNAISNLVTKITPDKFTEIYGDSVENLSLLVQEKTVTISNLMPHMPDGTINPSTTLYNSTMFAMAGLLAVAFISNLLIGPVDKKHHMKS
;
A
#
# COMPACT_ATOMS: atom_id res chain seq x y z
N VAL A 1 5.72 -5.55 -32.81
CA VAL A 1 5.94 -4.09 -32.80
C VAL A 1 7.39 -3.79 -32.47
N HIS A 2 8.03 -2.82 -33.19
CA HIS A 2 9.40 -2.37 -32.86
C HIS A 2 9.40 -1.52 -31.59
N ILE A 3 10.49 -1.49 -30.86
CA ILE A 3 10.63 -0.78 -29.57
C ILE A 3 10.19 0.70 -29.68
N ASP A 4 10.71 1.42 -30.69
CA ASP A 4 10.41 2.86 -30.86
C ASP A 4 8.97 3.12 -31.29
N GLN A 5 8.30 2.14 -31.89
CA GLN A 5 6.87 2.22 -32.21
C GLN A 5 6.01 1.93 -31.01
N ALA A 6 6.42 1.00 -30.12
CA ALA A 6 5.71 0.72 -28.89
C ALA A 6 5.55 1.98 -28.01
N LEU A 7 6.61 2.81 -27.92
CA LEU A 7 6.59 4.08 -27.16
C LEU A 7 5.65 5.14 -27.75
N LYS A 8 5.18 4.96 -28.98
CA LYS A 8 4.21 5.87 -29.65
C LYS A 8 2.77 5.39 -29.47
N THR A 9 2.54 4.31 -28.73
CA THR A 9 1.22 3.73 -28.54
C THR A 9 0.66 4.06 -27.17
N PRO A 10 -0.64 4.32 -27.04
CA PRO A 10 -1.28 4.53 -25.73
C PRO A 10 -1.19 3.27 -24.84
N GLN A 11 -1.14 2.08 -25.43
CA GLN A 11 -1.02 0.80 -24.72
C GLN A 11 0.24 0.76 -23.83
N PHE A 12 1.36 1.30 -24.30
CA PHE A 12 2.58 1.37 -23.48
C PHE A 12 2.38 2.22 -22.23
N TYR A 13 1.75 3.38 -22.36
CA TYR A 13 1.52 4.29 -21.23
C TYR A 13 0.45 3.75 -20.28
N PHE A 14 -0.59 3.10 -20.79
CA PHE A 14 -1.55 2.41 -19.91
C PHE A 14 -0.88 1.29 -19.12
N LEU A 15 -0.02 0.47 -19.73
CA LEU A 15 0.75 -0.54 -19.01
C LEU A 15 1.74 0.07 -18.02
N TRP A 16 2.31 1.22 -18.36
CA TRP A 16 3.20 1.96 -17.47
C TRP A 16 2.44 2.41 -16.21
N ILE A 17 1.24 2.96 -16.36
CA ILE A 17 0.36 3.34 -15.24
C ILE A 17 -0.05 2.11 -14.42
N VAL A 18 -0.48 1.04 -15.10
CA VAL A 18 -0.83 -0.24 -14.47
C VAL A 18 0.31 -0.75 -13.59
N LEU A 19 1.53 -0.80 -14.12
CA LEU A 19 2.70 -1.27 -13.38
C LEU A 19 3.08 -0.29 -12.26
N CYS A 20 3.17 1.00 -12.55
CA CYS A 20 3.59 2.03 -11.60
C CYS A 20 2.69 2.04 -10.37
N PHE A 21 1.37 2.06 -10.54
CA PHE A 21 0.44 2.20 -9.42
C PHE A 21 0.25 0.88 -8.67
N ASN A 22 0.28 -0.25 -9.36
CA ASN A 22 0.30 -1.56 -8.69
C ASN A 22 1.54 -1.71 -7.79
N VAL A 23 2.71 -1.33 -8.30
CA VAL A 23 3.97 -1.41 -7.54
C VAL A 23 4.01 -0.38 -6.42
N THR A 24 3.53 0.86 -6.65
CA THR A 24 3.45 1.91 -5.62
C THR A 24 2.60 1.43 -4.43
N ALA A 25 1.43 0.84 -4.69
CA ALA A 25 0.56 0.33 -3.65
C ALA A 25 1.20 -0.81 -2.84
N GLY A 26 1.98 -1.69 -3.48
CA GLY A 26 2.63 -2.80 -2.80
C GLY A 26 3.91 -2.42 -2.07
N ILE A 27 4.85 -1.77 -2.76
CA ILE A 27 6.21 -1.50 -2.22
C ILE A 27 6.17 -0.52 -1.04
N GLY A 28 5.26 0.44 -1.11
CA GLY A 28 5.06 1.39 -0.02
C GLY A 28 4.64 0.68 1.27
N VAL A 29 3.63 -0.21 1.20
CA VAL A 29 3.14 -0.95 2.37
C VAL A 29 4.20 -1.90 2.91
N ILE A 30 4.97 -2.58 2.04
CA ILE A 30 6.08 -3.46 2.48
C ILE A 30 7.10 -2.68 3.32
N GLY A 31 7.45 -1.45 2.92
CA GLY A 31 8.44 -0.63 3.61
C GLY A 31 8.08 -0.29 5.05
N VAL A 32 6.79 -0.24 5.39
CA VAL A 32 6.29 0.09 6.74
C VAL A 32 5.55 -1.08 7.42
N ALA A 33 5.52 -2.25 6.81
CA ALA A 33 4.66 -3.36 7.23
C ALA A 33 4.86 -3.78 8.70
N LYS A 34 6.11 -3.85 9.17
CA LYS A 34 6.42 -4.18 10.56
C LYS A 34 5.88 -3.11 11.52
N THR A 35 6.19 -1.86 11.24
CA THR A 35 5.75 -0.71 12.05
C THR A 35 4.24 -0.61 12.06
N MET A 36 3.61 -0.77 10.90
CA MET A 36 2.15 -0.76 10.74
C MET A 36 1.48 -1.86 11.57
N MET A 37 2.00 -3.08 11.56
CA MET A 37 1.49 -4.18 12.37
C MET A 37 1.54 -3.85 13.87
N ILE A 38 2.65 -3.29 14.34
CA ILE A 38 2.84 -2.89 15.73
C ILE A 38 1.89 -1.74 16.09
N GLU A 39 1.90 -0.65 15.30
CA GLU A 39 1.12 0.55 15.62
C GLU A 39 -0.40 0.32 15.63
N ILE A 40 -0.89 -0.55 14.73
CA ILE A 40 -2.33 -0.83 14.65
C ILE A 40 -2.79 -1.78 15.75
N PHE A 41 -2.03 -2.83 16.06
CA PHE A 41 -2.54 -3.95 16.84
C PHE A 41 -1.91 -4.12 18.23
N GLU A 42 -0.65 -3.70 18.45
CA GLU A 42 0.00 -3.84 19.75
C GLU A 42 -0.75 -3.10 20.88
N PRO A 43 -1.27 -1.86 20.68
CA PRO A 43 -2.00 -1.16 21.74
C PRO A 43 -3.22 -1.92 22.26
N SER A 44 -3.86 -2.72 21.40
CA SER A 44 -5.08 -3.47 21.71
C SER A 44 -4.81 -4.94 22.05
N LEU A 45 -3.73 -5.53 21.51
CA LEU A 45 -3.36 -6.95 21.68
C LEU A 45 -1.87 -7.12 22.03
N PRO A 46 -1.37 -6.51 23.13
CA PRO A 46 0.07 -6.49 23.45
C PRO A 46 0.63 -7.90 23.74
N SER A 47 -0.18 -8.83 24.20
CA SER A 47 0.23 -10.21 24.46
C SER A 47 0.41 -11.05 23.19
N ILE A 48 -0.16 -10.63 22.06
CA ILE A 48 -0.10 -11.36 20.78
C ILE A 48 0.85 -10.65 19.83
N VAL A 49 0.66 -9.35 19.64
CA VAL A 49 1.42 -8.55 18.67
C VAL A 49 2.69 -8.03 19.32
N THR A 50 3.70 -8.87 19.32
CA THR A 50 5.06 -8.55 19.76
C THR A 50 5.93 -8.16 18.58
N ALA A 51 7.14 -7.64 18.85
CA ALA A 51 8.13 -7.36 17.80
C ALA A 51 8.50 -8.63 16.99
N GLY A 52 8.47 -9.81 17.63
CA GLY A 52 8.68 -11.11 16.99
C GLY A 52 7.53 -11.47 16.05
N PHE A 53 6.29 -11.30 16.50
CA PHE A 53 5.08 -11.50 15.67
C PHE A 53 5.11 -10.59 14.42
N ALA A 54 5.42 -9.31 14.61
CA ALA A 54 5.52 -8.36 13.50
C ALA A 54 6.67 -8.71 12.53
N GLY A 55 7.78 -9.27 13.04
CA GLY A 55 8.86 -9.81 12.21
C GLY A 55 8.39 -11.01 11.36
N THR A 56 7.64 -11.93 11.96
CA THR A 56 7.04 -13.08 11.26
C THR A 56 6.03 -12.63 10.20
N TYR A 57 5.25 -11.60 10.47
CA TYR A 57 4.33 -11.02 9.48
C TYR A 57 5.07 -10.55 8.22
N VAL A 58 6.20 -9.83 8.36
CA VAL A 58 7.03 -9.40 7.22
C VAL A 58 7.62 -10.59 6.47
N LEU A 59 8.04 -11.63 7.18
CA LEU A 59 8.52 -12.88 6.57
C LEU A 59 7.42 -13.53 5.72
N MET A 60 6.20 -13.61 6.25
CA MET A 60 5.06 -14.19 5.54
C MET A 60 4.66 -13.35 4.31
N ILE A 61 4.76 -12.03 4.36
CA ILE A 61 4.61 -11.17 3.18
C ILE A 61 5.55 -11.63 2.06
N SER A 62 6.81 -11.91 2.36
CA SER A 62 7.80 -12.36 1.39
C SER A 62 7.45 -13.73 0.81
N VAL A 63 6.99 -14.66 1.65
CA VAL A 63 6.55 -16.00 1.22
C VAL A 63 5.36 -15.90 0.27
N PHE A 64 4.32 -15.16 0.67
CA PHE A 64 3.11 -15.00 -0.16
C PHE A 64 3.39 -14.24 -1.46
N ASN A 65 4.30 -13.26 -1.45
CA ASN A 65 4.77 -12.59 -2.66
C ASN A 65 5.42 -13.59 -3.63
N MET A 66 6.29 -14.47 -3.12
CA MET A 66 6.96 -15.50 -3.94
C MET A 66 5.94 -16.52 -4.49
N VAL A 67 5.07 -17.06 -3.65
CA VAL A 67 4.02 -18.01 -4.06
C VAL A 67 3.09 -17.36 -5.09
N GLY A 68 2.74 -16.10 -4.87
CA GLY A 68 1.90 -15.33 -5.78
C GLY A 68 2.48 -15.20 -7.18
N ARG A 69 3.80 -15.09 -7.32
CA ARG A 69 4.46 -15.07 -8.65
C ARG A 69 4.19 -16.33 -9.45
N ILE A 70 4.32 -17.49 -8.80
CA ILE A 70 4.10 -18.79 -9.46
C ILE A 70 2.62 -18.99 -9.76
N PHE A 71 1.76 -18.79 -8.75
CA PHE A 71 0.32 -19.01 -8.85
C PHE A 71 -0.31 -18.13 -9.94
N TRP A 72 -0.12 -16.81 -9.86
CA TRP A 72 -0.77 -15.87 -10.76
C TRP A 72 -0.17 -15.87 -12.17
N ALA A 73 1.13 -16.12 -12.32
CA ALA A 73 1.71 -16.30 -13.65
C ALA A 73 1.09 -17.49 -14.36
N SER A 74 1.01 -18.65 -13.69
CA SER A 74 0.36 -19.84 -14.23
C SER A 74 -1.14 -19.60 -14.50
N MET A 75 -1.87 -19.03 -13.53
CA MET A 75 -3.30 -18.73 -13.70
C MET A 75 -3.55 -17.80 -14.87
N SER A 76 -2.67 -16.82 -15.10
CA SER A 76 -2.82 -15.86 -16.19
C SER A 76 -2.68 -16.48 -17.59
N ASP A 77 -2.05 -17.66 -17.71
CA ASP A 77 -2.02 -18.43 -18.96
C ASP A 77 -3.41 -18.96 -19.34
N PHE A 78 -4.24 -19.26 -18.36
CA PHE A 78 -5.58 -19.82 -18.57
C PHE A 78 -6.65 -18.72 -18.74
N ILE A 79 -6.63 -17.70 -17.88
CA ILE A 79 -7.69 -16.66 -17.86
C ILE A 79 -7.35 -15.41 -18.68
N GLY A 80 -6.11 -15.32 -19.16
CA GLY A 80 -5.58 -14.16 -19.89
C GLY A 80 -5.03 -13.07 -18.99
N ARG A 81 -4.00 -12.34 -19.46
CA ARG A 81 -3.26 -11.34 -18.67
C ARG A 81 -4.14 -10.16 -18.27
N LYS A 82 -4.92 -9.64 -19.20
CA LYS A 82 -5.84 -8.51 -18.95
C LYS A 82 -6.86 -8.84 -17.86
N THR A 83 -7.42 -10.05 -17.88
CA THR A 83 -8.37 -10.54 -16.86
C THR A 83 -7.68 -10.73 -15.51
N THR A 84 -6.45 -11.21 -15.51
CA THR A 84 -5.65 -11.35 -14.27
C THR A 84 -5.47 -10.00 -13.59
N TYR A 85 -5.07 -8.97 -14.34
CA TYR A 85 -4.94 -7.61 -13.79
C TYR A 85 -6.28 -6.99 -13.39
N PHE A 86 -7.36 -7.31 -14.10
CA PHE A 86 -8.72 -6.94 -13.68
C PHE A 86 -9.03 -7.49 -12.28
N ILE A 87 -8.70 -8.77 -12.02
CA ILE A 87 -8.88 -9.39 -10.70
C ILE A 87 -7.99 -8.71 -9.66
N PHE A 88 -6.72 -8.45 -9.98
CA PHE A 88 -5.79 -7.76 -9.06
C PHE A 88 -6.34 -6.43 -8.58
N PHE A 89 -6.83 -5.61 -9.50
CA PHE A 89 -7.32 -4.28 -9.15
C PHE A 89 -8.67 -4.33 -8.46
N SER A 90 -9.61 -5.13 -8.95
CA SER A 90 -10.93 -5.27 -8.31
C SER A 90 -10.82 -5.77 -6.87
N LEU A 91 -10.11 -6.88 -6.68
CA LEU A 91 -9.92 -7.47 -5.36
C LEU A 91 -9.00 -6.61 -4.49
N GLY A 92 -7.93 -6.03 -5.06
CA GLY A 92 -7.02 -5.14 -4.36
C GLY A 92 -7.72 -3.91 -3.79
N ILE A 93 -8.57 -3.24 -4.57
CA ILE A 93 -9.38 -2.10 -4.10
C ILE A 93 -10.24 -2.51 -2.92
N LEU A 94 -10.99 -3.62 -3.03
CA LEU A 94 -11.85 -4.10 -1.96
C LEU A 94 -11.06 -4.42 -0.68
N LEU A 95 -9.90 -5.09 -0.82
CA LEU A 95 -9.07 -5.45 0.31
C LEU A 95 -8.43 -4.23 0.97
N TYR A 96 -7.88 -3.28 0.19
CA TYR A 96 -7.36 -2.03 0.76
C TYR A 96 -8.44 -1.21 1.48
N LEU A 97 -9.64 -1.14 0.93
CA LEU A 97 -10.77 -0.47 1.57
C LEU A 97 -11.25 -1.20 2.84
N SER A 98 -11.10 -2.52 2.94
CA SER A 98 -11.50 -3.28 4.13
C SER A 98 -10.61 -3.02 5.34
N ILE A 99 -9.32 -2.66 5.15
CA ILE A 99 -8.35 -2.45 6.22
C ILE A 99 -8.76 -1.32 7.18
N PRO A 100 -9.17 -0.11 6.73
CA PRO A 100 -9.66 0.94 7.61
C PRO A 100 -10.86 0.52 8.47
N PHE A 101 -11.76 -0.30 7.92
CA PHE A 101 -12.92 -0.79 8.68
C PHE A 101 -12.51 -1.78 9.77
N THR A 102 -11.61 -2.71 9.47
CA THR A 102 -11.09 -3.66 10.48
C THR A 102 -10.27 -2.95 11.55
N ALA A 103 -9.45 -1.96 11.18
CA ALA A 103 -8.67 -1.16 12.12
C ALA A 103 -9.59 -0.33 13.05
N LYS A 104 -10.65 0.29 12.50
CA LYS A 104 -11.64 1.00 13.30
C LYS A 104 -12.41 0.08 14.22
N ALA A 105 -12.85 -1.09 13.74
CA ALA A 105 -13.55 -2.07 14.57
C ALA A 105 -12.66 -2.54 15.73
N MET A 106 -11.37 -2.79 15.45
CA MET A 106 -10.37 -3.15 16.44
C MET A 106 -10.17 -2.09 17.53
N SER A 107 -10.31 -0.79 17.19
CA SER A 107 -10.16 0.30 18.17
C SER A 107 -11.33 0.39 19.14
N VAL A 108 -12.50 -0.13 18.77
CA VAL A 108 -13.72 -0.12 19.58
C VAL A 108 -13.87 -1.41 20.39
N ASP A 109 -13.63 -2.55 19.73
CA ASP A 109 -13.75 -3.87 20.32
C ASP A 109 -12.54 -4.74 19.92
N PRO A 110 -11.52 -4.87 20.79
CA PRO A 110 -10.25 -5.52 20.47
C PRO A 110 -10.39 -7.04 20.41
N ILE A 111 -10.89 -7.56 19.29
CA ILE A 111 -11.05 -8.98 19.02
C ILE A 111 -9.96 -9.48 18.06
N VAL A 112 -9.34 -10.61 18.38
CA VAL A 112 -8.30 -11.26 17.55
C VAL A 112 -8.75 -11.50 16.10
N THR A 113 -10.06 -11.67 15.87
CA THR A 113 -10.63 -11.85 14.53
C THR A 113 -10.25 -10.71 13.57
N TYR A 114 -10.19 -9.45 14.04
CA TYR A 114 -9.80 -8.32 13.18
C TYR A 114 -8.32 -8.37 12.79
N LEU A 115 -7.46 -8.85 13.68
CA LEU A 115 -6.05 -9.12 13.36
C LEU A 115 -5.94 -10.21 12.28
N ILE A 116 -6.71 -11.29 12.40
CA ILE A 116 -6.72 -12.39 11.42
C ILE A 116 -7.22 -11.88 10.05
N LEU A 117 -8.29 -11.10 10.01
CA LEU A 117 -8.82 -10.53 8.77
C LEU A 117 -7.82 -9.59 8.09
N PHE A 118 -7.18 -8.72 8.87
CA PHE A 118 -6.12 -7.84 8.37
C PHE A 118 -4.94 -8.64 7.81
N TYR A 119 -4.49 -9.65 8.54
CA TYR A 119 -3.39 -10.52 8.15
C TYR A 119 -3.73 -11.25 6.85
N ALA A 120 -4.90 -11.87 6.77
CA ALA A 120 -5.35 -12.58 5.57
C ALA A 120 -5.49 -11.65 4.36
N ALA A 121 -6.11 -10.48 4.52
CA ALA A 121 -6.23 -9.48 3.46
C ALA A 121 -4.85 -9.05 2.94
N SER A 122 -3.92 -8.79 3.85
CA SER A 122 -2.54 -8.43 3.49
C SER A 122 -1.86 -9.54 2.69
N MET A 123 -1.98 -10.79 3.11
CA MET A 123 -1.37 -11.93 2.40
C MET A 123 -1.91 -12.05 0.98
N VAL A 124 -3.22 -11.91 0.79
CA VAL A 124 -3.84 -11.91 -0.56
C VAL A 124 -3.32 -10.76 -1.41
N ILE A 125 -3.27 -9.52 -0.86
CA ILE A 125 -2.71 -8.36 -1.57
C ILE A 125 -1.28 -8.65 -2.04
N PHE A 126 -0.45 -9.26 -1.19
CA PHE A 126 0.95 -9.52 -1.54
C PHE A 126 1.14 -10.68 -2.50
N THR A 127 0.22 -11.65 -2.58
CA THR A 127 0.23 -12.62 -3.69
C THR A 127 0.00 -11.91 -5.02
N MET A 128 -0.96 -10.97 -5.07
CA MET A 128 -1.27 -10.22 -6.30
C MET A 128 -0.15 -9.26 -6.68
N TYR A 129 0.50 -8.62 -5.69
CA TYR A 129 1.68 -7.80 -5.94
C TYR A 129 2.81 -8.61 -6.60
N GLY A 130 3.13 -9.79 -6.07
CA GLY A 130 4.11 -10.71 -6.67
C GLY A 130 3.68 -11.18 -8.07
N GLY A 131 2.42 -11.56 -8.21
CA GLY A 131 1.80 -11.98 -9.47
C GLY A 131 1.86 -10.91 -10.55
N GLY A 132 1.54 -9.67 -10.19
CA GLY A 132 1.58 -8.54 -11.12
C GLY A 132 2.97 -8.34 -11.73
N PHE A 133 4.00 -8.52 -10.92
CA PHE A 133 5.37 -8.44 -11.41
C PHE A 133 5.75 -9.60 -12.36
N ALA A 134 5.33 -10.81 -12.02
CA ALA A 134 5.67 -12.00 -12.81
C ALA A 134 4.91 -12.06 -14.16
N THR A 135 3.69 -11.50 -14.23
CA THR A 135 2.85 -11.56 -15.43
C THR A 135 3.09 -10.43 -16.45
N ILE A 136 3.76 -9.33 -16.05
CA ILE A 136 3.93 -8.16 -16.93
C ILE A 136 4.72 -8.44 -18.21
N PRO A 137 5.81 -9.25 -18.22
CA PRO A 137 6.52 -9.57 -19.46
C PRO A 137 5.65 -10.32 -20.46
N ALA A 138 4.82 -11.26 -19.97
CA ALA A 138 3.88 -11.99 -20.82
C ALA A 138 2.77 -11.08 -21.36
N TYR A 139 2.27 -10.13 -20.54
CA TYR A 139 1.30 -9.15 -20.98
C TYR A 139 1.84 -8.24 -22.10
N LEU A 140 3.11 -7.82 -21.98
CA LEU A 140 3.79 -7.09 -23.03
C LEU A 140 3.93 -7.92 -24.33
N ALA A 141 4.25 -9.21 -24.19
CA ALA A 141 4.35 -10.11 -25.33
C ALA A 141 3.03 -10.27 -26.07
N ASP A 142 1.92 -10.37 -25.34
CA ASP A 142 0.56 -10.46 -25.90
C ASP A 142 0.17 -9.18 -26.69
N ILE A 143 0.62 -8.01 -26.24
CA ILE A 143 0.26 -6.72 -26.86
C ILE A 143 1.21 -6.34 -28.00
N PHE A 144 2.52 -6.49 -27.81
CA PHE A 144 3.54 -5.98 -28.73
C PHE A 144 4.26 -7.07 -29.54
N GLY A 145 4.00 -8.35 -29.22
CA GLY A 145 4.71 -9.49 -29.79
C GLY A 145 6.03 -9.80 -29.08
N THR A 146 6.54 -11.01 -29.30
CA THR A 146 7.69 -11.55 -28.54
C THR A 146 9.05 -11.01 -28.97
N ARG A 147 9.18 -10.54 -30.24
CA ARG A 147 10.49 -10.22 -30.86
C ARG A 147 11.30 -9.14 -30.11
N TYR A 148 10.64 -8.10 -29.63
CA TYR A 148 11.28 -6.96 -28.95
C TYR A 148 10.80 -6.78 -27.51
N VAL A 149 10.11 -7.76 -26.94
CA VAL A 149 9.50 -7.68 -25.61
C VAL A 149 10.51 -7.30 -24.52
N GLY A 150 11.73 -7.84 -24.57
CA GLY A 150 12.77 -7.51 -23.58
C GLY A 150 13.17 -6.03 -23.61
N GLY A 151 13.33 -5.45 -24.80
CA GLY A 151 13.64 -4.01 -24.92
C GLY A 151 12.48 -3.09 -24.53
N ILE A 152 11.23 -3.49 -24.80
CA ILE A 152 10.02 -2.75 -24.37
C ILE A 152 9.86 -2.87 -22.86
N HIS A 153 10.08 -4.07 -22.30
CA HIS A 153 10.04 -4.31 -20.86
C HIS A 153 11.07 -3.46 -20.11
N GLY A 154 12.31 -3.41 -20.60
CA GLY A 154 13.36 -2.56 -20.01
C GLY A 154 12.95 -1.10 -19.90
N ARG A 155 12.24 -0.56 -20.89
CA ARG A 155 11.69 0.81 -20.83
C ARG A 155 10.49 0.92 -19.89
N LEU A 156 9.66 -0.12 -19.82
CA LEU A 156 8.52 -0.16 -18.90
C LEU A 156 8.96 -0.20 -17.44
N LEU A 157 10.15 -0.74 -17.12
CA LEU A 157 10.68 -0.77 -15.76
C LEU A 157 10.94 0.61 -15.15
N THR A 158 10.94 1.69 -15.94
CA THR A 158 10.92 3.06 -15.41
C THR A 158 9.70 3.31 -14.51
N ALA A 159 8.58 2.63 -14.77
CA ALA A 159 7.40 2.64 -13.91
C ALA A 159 7.71 2.09 -12.51
N TRP A 160 8.51 1.02 -12.42
CA TRP A 160 8.97 0.49 -11.15
C TRP A 160 9.88 1.45 -10.41
N SER A 161 10.87 2.02 -11.09
CA SER A 161 11.78 2.98 -10.47
C SER A 161 11.01 4.18 -9.90
N THR A 162 10.03 4.67 -10.64
CA THR A 162 9.12 5.74 -10.19
C THR A 162 8.32 5.31 -8.96
N ALA A 163 7.74 4.12 -8.98
CA ALA A 163 6.98 3.55 -7.86
C ALA A 163 7.85 3.35 -6.61
N GLY A 164 9.11 2.93 -6.79
CA GLY A 164 10.08 2.74 -5.71
C GLY A 164 10.41 4.03 -4.94
N VAL A 165 10.23 5.18 -5.57
CA VAL A 165 10.36 6.50 -4.92
C VAL A 165 9.00 6.97 -4.40
N LEU A 166 7.96 6.96 -5.25
CA LEU A 166 6.64 7.48 -4.90
C LEU A 166 5.99 6.71 -3.75
N GLY A 167 6.11 5.38 -3.72
CA GLY A 167 5.48 4.55 -2.70
C GLY A 167 5.93 4.91 -1.27
N PRO A 168 7.21 4.76 -0.94
CA PRO A 168 7.72 5.11 0.39
C PRO A 168 7.48 6.56 0.78
N VAL A 169 7.68 7.52 -0.14
CA VAL A 169 7.44 8.95 0.10
C VAL A 169 5.98 9.22 0.43
N ALA A 170 5.06 8.70 -0.40
CA ALA A 170 3.62 8.91 -0.20
C ALA A 170 3.16 8.34 1.15
N ILE A 171 3.57 7.11 1.48
CA ILE A 171 3.16 6.47 2.74
C ILE A 171 3.73 7.19 3.95
N THR A 172 5.01 7.56 3.91
CA THR A 172 5.63 8.29 5.01
C THR A 172 4.94 9.62 5.24
N GLN A 173 4.65 10.36 4.19
CA GLN A 173 3.97 11.66 4.29
C GLN A 173 2.52 11.51 4.77
N LEU A 174 1.76 10.57 4.23
CA LEU A 174 0.37 10.32 4.65
C LEU A 174 0.30 9.87 6.11
N ARG A 175 1.22 8.99 6.53
CA ARG A 175 1.31 8.56 7.92
C ARG A 175 1.67 9.73 8.83
N GLN A 176 2.69 10.54 8.48
CA GLN A 176 3.10 11.68 9.30
C GLN A 176 1.94 12.67 9.47
N ASN A 177 1.24 13.02 8.40
CA ASN A 177 0.06 13.88 8.49
C ASN A 177 -1.03 13.29 9.41
N SER A 178 -1.22 11.96 9.37
CA SER A 178 -2.16 11.28 10.26
C SER A 178 -1.71 11.34 11.73
N VAL A 179 -0.41 11.19 12.00
CA VAL A 179 0.17 11.31 13.34
C VAL A 179 0.01 12.73 13.88
N ASP A 180 0.35 13.74 13.09
CA ASP A 180 0.27 15.16 13.47
C ASP A 180 -1.18 15.56 13.79
N ASN A 181 -2.14 15.13 12.97
CA ASN A 181 -3.55 15.35 13.19
C ASN A 181 -4.05 14.61 14.45
N ALA A 182 -3.60 13.39 14.68
CA ALA A 182 -3.98 12.61 15.86
C ALA A 182 -3.45 13.25 17.14
N ILE A 183 -2.18 13.68 17.16
CA ILE A 183 -1.58 14.38 18.31
C ILE A 183 -2.31 15.70 18.57
N SER A 184 -2.54 16.51 17.53
CA SER A 184 -3.27 17.77 17.65
C SER A 184 -4.65 17.56 18.27
N ASN A 185 -5.40 16.54 17.80
CA ASN A 185 -6.72 16.19 18.35
C ASN A 185 -6.65 15.67 19.80
N LEU A 186 -5.58 14.94 20.18
CA LEU A 186 -5.41 14.50 21.57
C LEU A 186 -5.10 15.67 22.50
N VAL A 187 -4.23 16.58 22.07
CA VAL A 187 -3.84 17.77 22.87
C VAL A 187 -5.03 18.67 23.18
N THR A 188 -6.04 18.78 22.29
CA THR A 188 -7.27 19.53 22.60
C THR A 188 -8.09 18.94 23.74
N LYS A 189 -7.85 17.71 24.17
CA LYS A 189 -8.56 17.03 25.26
C LYS A 189 -7.94 17.24 26.64
N ILE A 190 -6.80 17.91 26.72
CA ILE A 190 -6.14 18.29 27.97
C ILE A 190 -6.05 19.83 28.04
N THR A 191 -5.99 20.34 29.28
CA THR A 191 -5.83 21.78 29.46
C THR A 191 -4.40 22.21 29.18
N PRO A 192 -4.17 23.47 28.71
CA PRO A 192 -2.82 23.98 28.46
C PRO A 192 -1.92 23.89 29.69
N ASP A 193 -2.45 24.12 30.90
CA ASP A 193 -1.70 24.03 32.14
C ASP A 193 -1.21 22.59 32.38
N LYS A 194 -2.09 21.59 32.18
CA LYS A 194 -1.73 20.17 32.32
C LYS A 194 -0.71 19.74 31.26
N PHE A 195 -0.83 20.28 30.04
CA PHE A 195 0.17 20.03 28.98
C PHE A 195 1.55 20.54 29.39
N THR A 196 1.62 21.78 29.92
CA THR A 196 2.86 22.40 30.38
C THR A 196 3.44 21.64 31.58
N GLU A 197 2.60 21.15 32.49
CA GLU A 197 3.04 20.32 33.62
C GLU A 197 3.70 19.02 33.17
N ILE A 198 3.15 18.36 32.11
CA ILE A 198 3.64 17.07 31.61
C ILE A 198 4.93 17.23 30.79
N TYR A 199 4.97 18.21 29.89
CA TYR A 199 6.02 18.35 28.88
C TYR A 199 7.02 19.48 29.15
N GLY A 200 6.75 20.32 30.12
CA GLY A 200 7.63 21.45 30.50
C GLY A 200 7.63 22.61 29.49
N ASP A 201 6.72 22.61 28.52
CA ASP A 201 6.65 23.61 27.46
C ASP A 201 5.18 23.92 27.09
N SER A 202 4.97 25.04 26.37
CA SER A 202 3.65 25.49 25.93
C SER A 202 3.11 24.66 24.76
N VAL A 203 1.78 24.53 24.67
CA VAL A 203 1.08 23.94 23.51
C VAL A 203 1.42 24.68 22.20
N GLU A 204 1.80 25.95 22.26
CA GLU A 204 2.22 26.73 21.09
C GLU A 204 3.46 26.14 20.40
N ASN A 205 4.31 25.44 21.15
CA ASN A 205 5.51 24.76 20.65
C ASN A 205 5.25 23.29 20.24
N LEU A 206 3.98 22.85 20.17
CA LEU A 206 3.61 21.48 19.89
C LEU A 206 4.29 20.91 18.65
N SER A 207 4.39 21.67 17.57
CA SER A 207 5.03 21.23 16.31
C SER A 207 6.50 20.87 16.51
N LEU A 208 7.23 21.64 17.30
CA LEU A 208 8.63 21.37 17.64
C LEU A 208 8.75 20.13 18.51
N LEU A 209 7.93 20.03 19.57
CA LEU A 209 7.91 18.91 20.49
C LEU A 209 7.56 17.58 19.81
N VAL A 210 6.69 17.61 18.79
CA VAL A 210 6.37 16.44 17.95
C VAL A 210 7.55 16.08 17.06
N GLN A 211 8.21 17.06 16.47
CA GLN A 211 9.39 16.85 15.63
C GLN A 211 10.55 16.23 16.43
N GLU A 212 10.76 16.69 17.66
CA GLU A 212 11.75 16.18 18.59
C GLU A 212 11.35 14.83 19.25
N LYS A 213 10.15 14.33 18.95
CA LYS A 213 9.54 13.13 19.53
C LYS A 213 9.36 13.21 21.06
N THR A 214 9.37 14.40 21.62
CA THR A 214 9.03 14.65 23.02
C THR A 214 7.54 14.41 23.27
N VAL A 215 6.69 14.83 22.32
CA VAL A 215 5.25 14.55 22.31
C VAL A 215 4.94 13.49 21.25
N THR A 216 4.40 12.36 21.71
CA THR A 216 4.00 11.25 20.86
C THR A 216 2.62 10.75 21.29
N ILE A 217 1.92 9.99 20.40
CA ILE A 217 0.63 9.38 20.77
C ILE A 217 0.81 8.49 22.02
N SER A 218 1.87 7.69 22.07
CA SER A 218 2.11 6.75 23.18
C SER A 218 2.30 7.41 24.52
N ASN A 219 2.96 8.59 24.57
CA ASN A 219 3.16 9.28 25.84
C ASN A 219 2.04 10.27 26.19
N LEU A 220 1.18 10.61 25.21
CA LEU A 220 -0.05 11.37 25.45
C LEU A 220 -1.19 10.51 26.02
N MET A 221 -1.36 9.29 25.52
CA MET A 221 -2.47 8.42 25.86
C MET A 221 -2.69 8.19 27.37
N PRO A 222 -1.65 8.00 28.21
CA PRO A 222 -1.82 7.84 29.66
C PRO A 222 -2.44 9.07 30.36
N HIS A 223 -2.38 10.24 29.75
CA HIS A 223 -2.87 11.50 30.30
C HIS A 223 -4.25 11.91 29.75
N MET A 224 -4.82 11.09 28.87
CA MET A 224 -6.14 11.35 28.27
C MET A 224 -7.29 11.01 29.23
N PRO A 225 -8.45 11.67 29.06
CA PRO A 225 -9.68 11.29 29.77
C PRO A 225 -10.07 9.83 29.48
N ASP A 226 -10.68 9.18 30.48
CA ASP A 226 -11.21 7.83 30.35
C ASP A 226 -12.12 7.68 29.12
N GLY A 227 -11.98 6.58 28.41
CA GLY A 227 -12.73 6.30 27.18
C GLY A 227 -12.17 6.97 25.91
N THR A 228 -11.02 7.65 25.97
CA THR A 228 -10.35 8.15 24.78
C THR A 228 -9.83 7.00 23.95
N ILE A 229 -10.35 6.88 22.70
CA ILE A 229 -9.89 5.87 21.75
C ILE A 229 -8.46 6.18 21.30
N ASN A 230 -7.60 5.18 21.33
CA ASN A 230 -6.21 5.31 20.85
C ASN A 230 -6.21 5.45 19.32
N PRO A 231 -5.72 6.59 18.76
CA PRO A 231 -5.74 6.82 17.32
C PRO A 231 -4.70 6.01 16.56
N SER A 232 -3.78 5.29 17.22
CA SER A 232 -2.72 4.50 16.56
C SER A 232 -3.28 3.48 15.58
N THR A 233 -4.45 2.89 15.87
CA THR A 233 -5.12 1.92 15.01
C THR A 233 -5.54 2.48 13.65
N THR A 234 -5.76 3.79 13.55
CA THR A 234 -6.30 4.43 12.33
C THR A 234 -5.28 5.28 11.56
N LEU A 235 -4.01 5.30 11.98
CA LEU A 235 -2.95 6.11 11.38
C LEU A 235 -2.73 5.83 9.88
N TYR A 236 -3.01 4.62 9.45
CA TYR A 236 -2.81 4.20 8.05
C TYR A 236 -4.08 4.27 7.18
N ASN A 237 -5.21 4.74 7.72
CA ASN A 237 -6.46 4.79 6.95
C ASN A 237 -6.32 5.62 5.68
N SER A 238 -5.72 6.84 5.76
CA SER A 238 -5.47 7.69 4.60
C SER A 238 -4.58 7.01 3.57
N THR A 239 -3.58 6.26 4.04
CA THR A 239 -2.70 5.45 3.18
C THR A 239 -3.49 4.37 2.44
N MET A 240 -4.34 3.62 3.13
CA MET A 240 -5.14 2.54 2.51
C MET A 240 -6.11 3.08 1.47
N PHE A 241 -6.78 4.22 1.76
CA PHE A 241 -7.64 4.89 0.79
C PHE A 241 -6.85 5.41 -0.42
N ALA A 242 -5.67 5.97 -0.21
CA ALA A 242 -4.80 6.41 -1.31
C ALA A 242 -4.35 5.22 -2.19
N MET A 243 -3.96 4.10 -1.60
CA MET A 243 -3.58 2.89 -2.34
C MET A 243 -4.77 2.33 -3.15
N ALA A 244 -5.96 2.28 -2.56
CA ALA A 244 -7.18 1.91 -3.28
C ALA A 244 -7.46 2.85 -4.47
N GLY A 245 -7.25 4.17 -4.30
CA GLY A 245 -7.38 5.16 -5.36
C GLY A 245 -6.38 4.95 -6.51
N LEU A 246 -5.11 4.67 -6.19
CA LEU A 246 -4.11 4.33 -7.20
C LEU A 246 -4.48 3.08 -7.99
N LEU A 247 -4.95 2.03 -7.30
CA LEU A 247 -5.42 0.81 -7.95
C LEU A 247 -6.66 1.06 -8.83
N ALA A 248 -7.55 1.98 -8.45
CA ALA A 248 -8.69 2.37 -9.28
C ALA A 248 -8.25 3.02 -10.60
N VAL A 249 -7.24 3.89 -10.57
CA VAL A 249 -6.65 4.48 -11.80
C VAL A 249 -5.96 3.39 -12.64
N ALA A 250 -5.22 2.47 -12.02
CA ALA A 250 -4.61 1.33 -12.69
C ALA A 250 -5.67 0.41 -13.31
N PHE A 251 -6.79 0.19 -12.63
CA PHE A 251 -7.94 -0.58 -13.13
C PHE A 251 -8.52 0.03 -14.40
N ILE A 252 -8.80 1.33 -14.38
CA ILE A 252 -9.30 2.06 -15.56
C ILE A 252 -8.29 1.96 -16.71
N SER A 253 -7.00 2.16 -16.42
CA SER A 253 -5.95 2.05 -17.42
C SER A 253 -5.90 0.66 -18.03
N ASN A 254 -6.03 -0.41 -17.22
CA ASN A 254 -6.07 -1.79 -17.71
C ASN A 254 -7.30 -2.06 -18.61
N LEU A 255 -8.45 -1.49 -18.29
CA LEU A 255 -9.65 -1.61 -19.12
C LEU A 255 -9.46 -0.98 -20.50
N LEU A 256 -8.76 0.15 -20.57
CA LEU A 256 -8.49 0.91 -21.80
C LEU A 256 -7.44 0.25 -22.70
N ILE A 257 -6.69 -0.76 -22.22
CA ILE A 257 -5.76 -1.50 -23.06
C ILE A 257 -6.52 -2.32 -24.07
N GLY A 258 -6.34 -1.96 -25.35
CA GLY A 258 -6.84 -2.68 -26.52
C GLY A 258 -5.71 -3.13 -27.43
N PRO A 259 -6.02 -3.79 -28.57
CA PRO A 259 -5.02 -4.16 -29.58
C PRO A 259 -4.26 -2.93 -30.09
N VAL A 260 -2.98 -3.13 -30.45
CA VAL A 260 -2.16 -2.09 -31.06
C VAL A 260 -2.60 -1.90 -32.52
N ASP A 261 -2.70 -0.64 -32.97
CA ASP A 261 -3.03 -0.29 -34.35
C ASP A 261 -2.01 -0.92 -35.33
N LYS A 262 -2.52 -1.48 -36.42
CA LYS A 262 -1.72 -2.16 -37.48
C LYS A 262 -0.62 -1.29 -38.07
N LYS A 263 -0.76 0.05 -38.05
CA LYS A 263 0.28 0.99 -38.52
C LYS A 263 1.60 0.89 -37.74
N HIS A 264 1.56 0.41 -36.49
CA HIS A 264 2.72 0.23 -35.63
C HIS A 264 3.34 -1.17 -35.74
N HIS A 265 2.68 -2.08 -36.47
CA HIS A 265 3.22 -3.41 -36.72
C HIS A 265 4.36 -3.31 -37.72
N MET A 266 5.37 -4.17 -37.56
CA MET A 266 6.44 -4.29 -38.54
C MET A 266 5.87 -4.92 -39.82
N LYS A 267 6.27 -4.37 -40.95
CA LYS A 267 6.04 -5.04 -42.24
C LYS A 267 6.90 -6.33 -42.22
N SER A 268 6.25 -7.45 -42.53
CA SER A 268 6.89 -8.76 -42.68
C SER A 268 7.93 -8.73 -43.79
#